data_0ff1d8e35aed3dbadfc35093089483a2
#
_entry.id   0ff1d8e35aed3dbadfc35093089483a2
#
_cell.length_a   1.000
_cell.length_b   1.000
_cell.length_c   1.000
_cell.angle_alpha   90.00
_cell.angle_beta   90.00
_cell.angle_gamma   90.00
#
_symmetry.space_group_name_H-M   'P 1'
#
loop_
_entity.id
_entity.type
_entity.pdbx_description
1 polymer ?
#
loop_
_entity_poly.entity_id
_entity_poly.type
_entity_poly.pdbx_seq_one_letter_code
_entity_poly.pdbx_strand_id
1 'polypeptide(L)'
;MTYNYFPGRLRFRDPILRNQDIRNAALEVVRIICPQAEITYKESTASILAIYPEVAVNPDALKPLLPLLLKLEPKIRFYRPKKKADILAGIAEIKSQVEKIQSQ
;
A
#
# COMPACT_ATOMS: atom_id res chain seq x y z
N MET A 1 -8.63 -6.89 5.40
CA MET A 1 -7.90 -6.30 4.28
C MET A 1 -7.96 -7.23 3.09
N THR A 2 -8.38 -6.71 1.96
CA THR A 2 -8.51 -7.50 0.73
C THR A 2 -7.67 -6.85 -0.36
N TYR A 3 -6.95 -7.65 -1.13
CA TYR A 3 -6.23 -7.13 -2.28
C TYR A 3 -6.34 -8.11 -3.44
N ASN A 4 -6.35 -7.57 -4.66
CA ASN A 4 -6.30 -8.32 -5.90
C ASN A 4 -5.14 -7.80 -6.73
N TYR A 5 -4.28 -8.72 -7.15
CA TYR A 5 -3.14 -8.39 -7.99
C TYR A 5 -3.24 -9.14 -9.32
N PHE A 6 -3.18 -8.37 -10.41
CA PHE A 6 -2.98 -8.90 -11.76
C PHE A 6 -1.84 -8.10 -12.38
N PRO A 7 -1.07 -8.68 -13.31
CA PRO A 7 -0.04 -7.90 -13.98
C PRO A 7 -0.61 -6.61 -14.57
N GLY A 8 -0.07 -5.46 -14.14
CA GLY A 8 -0.53 -4.14 -14.59
C GLY A 8 -1.71 -3.58 -13.80
N ARG A 9 -2.24 -4.32 -12.81
CA ARG A 9 -3.39 -3.86 -12.03
C ARG A 9 -3.31 -4.33 -10.58
N LEU A 10 -3.34 -3.39 -9.64
CA LEU A 10 -3.40 -3.68 -8.20
C LEU A 10 -4.62 -2.99 -7.59
N ARG A 11 -5.44 -3.75 -6.89
CA ARG A 11 -6.56 -3.22 -6.12
C ARG A 11 -6.39 -3.59 -4.66
N PHE A 12 -6.55 -2.60 -3.80
CA PHE A 12 -6.43 -2.75 -2.35
C PHE A 12 -7.67 -2.17 -1.69
N ARG A 13 -8.30 -2.92 -0.79
CA ARG A 13 -9.55 -2.54 -0.16
C ARG A 13 -9.52 -2.79 1.34
N ASP A 14 -9.80 -1.74 2.12
CA ASP A 14 -9.99 -1.85 3.56
C ASP A 14 -10.67 -0.58 4.09
N PRO A 15 -11.63 -0.70 5.04
CA PRO A 15 -12.28 0.47 5.63
C PRO A 15 -11.33 1.49 6.24
N ILE A 16 -10.12 1.06 6.67
CA ILE A 16 -9.10 1.96 7.22
C ILE A 16 -8.68 3.06 6.24
N LEU A 17 -8.84 2.80 4.93
CA LEU A 17 -8.53 3.78 3.88
C LEU A 17 -9.44 5.00 3.90
N ARG A 18 -10.55 4.96 4.64
CA ARG A 18 -11.40 6.12 4.86
C ARG A 18 -10.73 7.14 5.76
N ASN A 19 -9.75 6.73 6.57
CA ASN A 19 -8.91 7.67 7.31
C ASN A 19 -7.96 8.35 6.32
N GLN A 20 -8.09 9.66 6.18
CA GLN A 20 -7.35 10.42 5.18
C GLN A 20 -5.83 10.29 5.33
N ASP A 21 -5.32 10.35 6.55
CA ASP A 21 -3.87 10.29 6.79
C ASP A 21 -3.30 8.92 6.42
N ILE A 22 -4.00 7.85 6.80
CA ILE A 22 -3.60 6.48 6.46
C ILE A 22 -3.70 6.27 4.96
N ARG A 23 -4.78 6.74 4.34
CA ARG A 23 -4.95 6.66 2.89
C ARG A 23 -3.83 7.38 2.15
N ASN A 24 -3.51 8.60 2.56
CA ASN A 24 -2.44 9.38 1.92
C ASN A 24 -1.09 8.69 2.06
N ALA A 25 -0.80 8.11 3.22
CA ALA A 25 0.42 7.34 3.43
C ALA A 25 0.50 6.13 2.50
N ALA A 26 -0.61 5.40 2.35
CA ALA A 26 -0.68 4.25 1.46
C ALA A 26 -0.50 4.66 -0.01
N LEU A 27 -1.16 5.75 -0.44
CA LEU A 27 -1.04 6.27 -1.79
C LEU A 27 0.41 6.69 -2.10
N GLU A 28 1.09 7.26 -1.14
CA GLU A 28 2.49 7.66 -1.30
C GLU A 28 3.38 6.45 -1.58
N VAL A 29 3.17 5.35 -0.85
CA VAL A 29 3.91 4.10 -1.09
C VAL A 29 3.66 3.57 -2.50
N VAL A 30 2.41 3.54 -2.94
CA VAL A 30 2.05 3.06 -4.28
C VAL A 30 2.72 3.92 -5.35
N ARG A 31 2.75 5.24 -5.18
CA ARG A 31 3.40 6.14 -6.14
C ARG A 31 4.92 5.94 -6.22
N ILE A 32 5.54 5.57 -5.11
CA ILE A 32 6.97 5.26 -5.11
C ILE A 32 7.23 3.94 -5.82
N ILE A 33 6.40 2.93 -5.58
CA ILE A 33 6.52 1.63 -6.25
C ILE A 33 6.39 1.79 -7.76
N CYS A 34 5.41 2.55 -8.22
CA CYS A 34 5.21 2.79 -9.65
C CYS A 34 4.78 4.23 -9.92
N PRO A 35 5.74 5.14 -10.20
CA PRO A 35 5.41 6.54 -10.52
C PRO A 35 4.54 6.69 -11.77
N GLN A 36 4.52 5.69 -12.65
CA GLN A 36 3.73 5.71 -13.88
C GLN A 36 2.28 5.25 -13.66
N ALA A 37 1.95 4.77 -12.46
CA ALA A 37 0.63 4.23 -12.18
C ALA A 37 -0.44 5.32 -12.22
N GLU A 38 -1.58 4.99 -12.82
CA GLU A 38 -2.79 5.75 -12.70
C GLU A 38 -3.55 5.25 -11.48
N ILE A 39 -3.70 6.10 -10.46
CA ILE A 39 -4.22 5.71 -9.15
C ILE A 39 -5.55 6.40 -8.91
N THR A 40 -6.57 5.61 -8.56
CA THR A 40 -7.87 6.13 -8.16
C THR A 40 -8.27 5.59 -6.80
N TYR A 41 -8.95 6.42 -6.00
CA TYR A 41 -9.54 6.01 -4.74
C TYR A 41 -11.07 6.08 -4.85
N LYS A 42 -11.74 5.03 -4.39
CA LYS A 42 -13.20 4.97 -4.38
C LYS A 42 -13.70 4.91 -2.93
N GLU A 43 -14.34 5.99 -2.49
CA GLU A 43 -14.82 6.13 -1.11
C GLU A 43 -15.88 5.08 -0.75
N SER A 44 -16.81 4.80 -1.66
CA SER A 44 -17.91 3.87 -1.40
C SER A 44 -17.44 2.46 -1.04
N THR A 45 -16.32 2.03 -1.63
CA THR A 45 -15.74 0.71 -1.38
C THR A 45 -14.48 0.76 -0.53
N ALA A 46 -14.02 1.96 -0.16
CA ALA A 46 -12.75 2.18 0.53
C ALA A 46 -11.61 1.42 -0.17
N SER A 47 -11.47 1.64 -1.48
CA SER A 47 -10.50 0.91 -2.29
C SER A 47 -9.61 1.84 -3.10
N ILE A 48 -8.34 1.43 -3.21
CA ILE A 48 -7.35 2.06 -4.09
C ILE A 48 -7.14 1.13 -5.27
N LEU A 49 -7.20 1.68 -6.48
CA LEU A 49 -6.91 0.97 -7.71
C LEU A 49 -5.72 1.64 -8.40
N ALA A 50 -4.69 0.87 -8.68
CA ALA A 50 -3.53 1.32 -9.45
C ALA A 50 -3.45 0.54 -10.76
N ILE A 51 -3.36 1.27 -11.88
CA ILE A 51 -3.22 0.70 -13.22
C ILE A 51 -1.89 1.22 -13.77
N TYR A 52 -1.04 0.30 -14.24
CA TYR A 52 0.31 0.63 -14.66
C TYR A 52 0.77 -0.30 -15.78
N PRO A 53 1.82 0.10 -16.55
CA PRO A 53 2.43 -0.80 -17.52
C PRO A 53 2.93 -2.06 -16.83
N GLU A 54 2.57 -3.23 -17.36
CA GLU A 54 2.90 -4.51 -16.74
C GLU A 54 4.39 -4.66 -16.45
N VAL A 55 5.25 -4.16 -17.32
CA VAL A 55 6.71 -4.26 -17.17
C VAL A 55 7.30 -3.26 -16.17
N ALA A 56 6.50 -2.28 -15.69
CA ALA A 56 6.99 -1.23 -14.82
C ALA A 56 7.24 -1.69 -13.38
N VAL A 57 6.67 -2.84 -12.99
CA VAL A 57 6.81 -3.39 -11.64
C VAL A 57 7.28 -4.84 -11.73
N ASN A 58 8.37 -5.15 -11.02
CA ASN A 58 8.86 -6.51 -10.88
C ASN A 58 8.35 -7.07 -9.55
N PRO A 59 7.43 -8.07 -9.56
CA PRO A 59 6.89 -8.63 -8.31
C PRO A 59 7.99 -9.22 -7.42
N ASP A 60 9.04 -9.81 -8.00
CA ASP A 60 10.12 -10.40 -7.22
C ASP A 60 10.89 -9.35 -6.42
N ALA A 61 11.02 -8.14 -6.94
CA ALA A 61 11.68 -7.05 -6.24
C ALA A 61 10.90 -6.60 -4.99
N LEU A 62 9.60 -6.89 -4.95
CA LEU A 62 8.71 -6.50 -3.85
C LEU A 62 8.60 -7.58 -2.76
N LYS A 63 9.17 -8.78 -2.97
CA LYS A 63 9.12 -9.86 -1.97
C LYS A 63 9.63 -9.45 -0.58
N PRO A 64 10.69 -8.63 -0.46
CA PRO A 64 11.14 -8.20 0.88
C PRO A 64 10.11 -7.41 1.67
N LEU A 65 9.07 -6.89 1.02
CA LEU A 65 7.98 -6.16 1.69
C LEU A 65 6.98 -7.09 2.38
N LEU A 66 6.91 -8.37 1.99
CA LEU A 66 5.93 -9.31 2.53
C LEU A 66 5.96 -9.43 4.05
N PRO A 67 7.15 -9.57 4.70
CA PRO A 67 7.18 -9.63 6.18
C PRO A 67 6.61 -8.38 6.83
N LEU A 68 6.83 -7.20 6.25
CA LEU A 68 6.30 -5.95 6.77
C LEU A 68 4.79 -5.87 6.61
N LEU A 69 4.26 -6.33 5.48
CA LEU A 69 2.82 -6.39 5.24
C LEU A 69 2.15 -7.35 6.21
N LEU A 70 2.74 -8.54 6.42
CA LEU A 70 2.22 -9.52 7.36
C LEU A 70 2.23 -9.00 8.79
N LYS A 71 3.22 -8.21 9.15
CA LYS A 71 3.32 -7.57 10.48
C LYS A 71 2.25 -6.48 10.65
N LEU A 72 1.93 -5.77 9.58
CA LEU A 72 0.97 -4.67 9.59
C LEU A 72 -0.49 -5.16 9.57
N GLU A 73 -0.77 -6.29 8.92
CA GLU A 73 -2.13 -6.79 8.74
C GLU A 73 -2.93 -6.93 10.04
N PRO A 74 -2.40 -7.55 11.13
CA PRO A 74 -3.16 -7.61 12.39
C PRO A 74 -3.48 -6.24 12.96
N LYS A 75 -2.58 -5.30 12.81
CA LYS A 75 -2.79 -3.92 13.28
C LYS A 75 -3.93 -3.24 12.53
N ILE A 76 -4.07 -3.52 11.24
CA ILE A 76 -5.17 -3.03 10.42
C ILE A 76 -6.47 -3.72 10.81
N ARG A 77 -6.46 -5.05 10.96
CA ARG A 77 -7.64 -5.86 11.30
C ARG A 77 -8.27 -5.44 12.63
N PHE A 78 -7.43 -5.14 13.61
CA PHE A 78 -7.87 -4.75 14.94
C PHE A 78 -7.67 -3.25 15.17
N TYR A 79 -7.82 -2.45 14.13
CA TYR A 79 -7.60 -1.01 14.20
C TYR A 79 -8.53 -0.32 15.17
N ARG A 80 -7.96 0.61 15.94
CA ARG A 80 -8.67 1.56 16.80
C ARG A 80 -8.03 2.93 16.61
N PRO A 81 -8.78 4.05 16.80
CA PRO A 81 -8.20 5.39 16.59
C PRO A 81 -6.90 5.66 17.33
N LYS A 82 -6.75 5.11 18.54
CA LYS A 82 -5.51 5.26 19.33
C LYS A 82 -4.33 4.48 18.73
N LYS A 83 -4.57 3.57 17.78
CA LYS A 83 -3.54 2.80 17.10
C LYS A 83 -3.09 3.42 15.77
N LYS A 84 -3.67 4.58 15.42
CA LYS A 84 -3.36 5.26 14.15
C LYS A 84 -1.86 5.50 13.98
N ALA A 85 -1.18 5.95 15.03
CA ALA A 85 0.26 6.20 14.97
C ALA A 85 1.07 4.94 14.65
N ASP A 86 0.66 3.78 15.18
CA ASP A 86 1.31 2.49 14.90
C ASP A 86 1.14 2.10 13.43
N ILE A 87 -0.05 2.32 12.87
CA ILE A 87 -0.32 2.04 11.47
C ILE A 87 0.54 2.95 10.58
N LEU A 88 0.57 4.25 10.86
CA LEU A 88 1.39 5.19 10.10
C LEU A 88 2.87 4.85 10.17
N ALA A 89 3.36 4.43 11.36
CA ALA A 89 4.74 3.99 11.51
C ALA A 89 5.04 2.75 10.67
N GLY A 90 4.12 1.79 10.64
CA GLY A 90 4.25 0.59 9.80
C GLY A 90 4.30 0.93 8.31
N ILE A 91 3.47 1.84 7.86
CA ILE A 91 3.48 2.28 6.46
C ILE A 91 4.78 3.04 6.16
N ALA A 92 5.28 3.87 7.07
CA ALA A 92 6.54 4.57 6.90
C ALA A 92 7.72 3.60 6.77
N GLU A 93 7.70 2.49 7.53
CA GLU A 93 8.71 1.44 7.42
C GLU A 93 8.68 0.78 6.04
N ILE A 94 7.47 0.48 5.53
CA ILE A 94 7.31 -0.06 4.18
C ILE A 94 7.82 0.93 3.14
N LYS A 95 7.49 2.20 3.28
CA LYS A 95 7.96 3.27 2.39
C LYS A 95 9.49 3.31 2.34
N SER A 96 10.13 3.25 3.51
CA SER A 96 11.59 3.25 3.61
C SER A 96 12.21 2.08 2.86
N GLN A 97 11.63 0.87 2.99
CA GLN A 97 12.12 -0.31 2.28
C GLN A 97 11.93 -0.19 0.77
N VAL A 98 10.79 0.33 0.33
CA VAL A 98 10.53 0.55 -1.10
C VAL A 98 11.57 1.52 -1.69
N GLU A 99 11.87 2.60 -0.98
CA GLU A 99 12.87 3.57 -1.41
C GLU A 99 14.25 2.92 -1.55
N LYS A 100 14.62 2.04 -0.62
CA LYS A 100 15.89 1.28 -0.70
C LYS A 100 15.92 0.35 -1.90
N ILE A 101 14.83 -0.36 -2.16
CA ILE A 101 14.73 -1.27 -3.31
C ILE A 101 14.89 -0.49 -4.60
N GLN A 102 14.29 0.68 -4.70
CA GLN A 102 14.31 1.49 -5.93
C GLN A 102 15.63 2.23 -6.13
N SER A 103 16.41 2.41 -5.09
CA SER A 103 17.72 3.07 -5.20
C SER A 103 18.85 2.12 -5.56
N GLN A 104 18.55 0.83 -5.66
CA GLN A 104 19.55 -0.19 -6.05
C GLN A 104 19.68 -0.35 -7.55
#